data_bc0370d65071b58248e491696fe79b17
#
_entry.id   bc0370d65071b58248e491696fe79b17
#
_cell.length_a   1.000
_cell.length_b   1.000
_cell.length_c   1.000
_cell.angle_alpha   90.00
_cell.angle_beta   90.00
_cell.angle_gamma   90.00
#
_symmetry.space_group_name_H-M   'P 1'
#
loop_
_entity.id
_entity.type
_entity.pdbx_description
1 polymer ?
#
loop_
_entity_poly.entity_id
_entity_poly.type
_entity_poly.pdbx_seq_one_letter_code
_entity_poly.pdbx_strand_id
1 'polypeptide(L)'
;MTKVAICGACGKMGRFIYDVISERDDCTVSAGIDKFGEAYADFPVVKEPADLPEKPDVIIDFSHPSALDGLLSYCLSNGTALVIATTGYTEEDTAKIHKASEQIPVFFTFNMTLGINLLANLAKTAAKVLGGQYDIEIIEKHHNQKIDAPSGTAIMLADAINEELDNKYHYVYDRHSVRAKREKTEIGMHSVRGGTIVGEHEIIFAGRDEVISLKHEAHSKQVFAVGAVNAGVFLCGKPAGLYAMSDLLASL
;
A
#
# COMPACT_ATOMS: atom_id res chain seq x y z
N MET A 1 19.82 -11.99 -9.46
CA MET A 1 19.32 -11.82 -8.08
C MET A 1 19.30 -10.33 -7.79
N THR A 2 18.13 -9.78 -7.47
CA THR A 2 17.93 -8.34 -7.22
C THR A 2 18.57 -7.95 -5.89
N LYS A 3 19.47 -6.97 -5.89
CA LYS A 3 20.10 -6.41 -4.68
C LYS A 3 19.19 -5.34 -4.08
N VAL A 4 18.69 -5.60 -2.89
CA VAL A 4 17.75 -4.71 -2.17
C VAL A 4 18.47 -4.02 -1.02
N ALA A 5 18.37 -2.69 -0.93
CA ALA A 5 18.65 -1.98 0.30
C ALA A 5 17.35 -1.65 1.03
N ILE A 6 17.33 -1.82 2.35
CA ILE A 6 16.14 -1.58 3.17
C ILE A 6 16.32 -0.27 3.95
N CYS A 7 15.49 0.74 3.70
CA CYS A 7 15.44 1.95 4.51
C CYS A 7 14.43 1.78 5.65
N GLY A 8 14.85 2.10 6.88
CA GLY A 8 14.17 1.71 8.12
C GLY A 8 14.44 0.25 8.50
N ALA A 9 15.63 -0.26 8.16
CA ALA A 9 16.00 -1.68 8.29
C ALA A 9 15.83 -2.24 9.69
N CYS A 10 16.14 -1.47 10.73
CA CYS A 10 16.09 -1.92 12.12
C CYS A 10 14.69 -1.82 12.74
N GLY A 11 13.76 -1.18 12.05
CA GLY A 11 12.36 -1.09 12.43
C GLY A 11 11.61 -2.41 12.24
N LYS A 12 10.38 -2.47 12.76
CA LYS A 12 9.52 -3.68 12.66
C LYS A 12 9.27 -4.11 11.22
N MET A 13 8.97 -3.15 10.32
CA MET A 13 8.72 -3.44 8.91
C MET A 13 9.99 -3.83 8.17
N GLY A 14 11.13 -3.18 8.46
CA GLY A 14 12.42 -3.55 7.88
C GLY A 14 12.81 -5.00 8.18
N ARG A 15 12.55 -5.47 9.40
CA ARG A 15 12.76 -6.88 9.78
C ARG A 15 11.83 -7.83 9.02
N PHE A 16 10.55 -7.49 8.84
CA PHE A 16 9.66 -8.28 8.01
C PHE A 16 10.09 -8.34 6.54
N ILE A 17 10.64 -7.25 6.00
CA ILE A 17 11.19 -7.24 4.64
C ILE A 17 12.39 -8.18 4.54
N TYR A 18 13.30 -8.14 5.53
CA TYR A 18 14.43 -9.06 5.61
C TYR A 18 13.96 -10.52 5.66
N ASP A 19 12.99 -10.84 6.55
CA ASP A 19 12.44 -12.19 6.67
C ASP A 19 11.88 -12.68 5.32
N VAL A 20 11.09 -11.84 4.63
CA VAL A 20 10.52 -12.16 3.31
C VAL A 20 11.61 -12.38 2.27
N ILE A 21 12.65 -11.54 2.23
CA ILE A 21 13.75 -11.67 1.26
C ILE A 21 14.57 -12.93 1.55
N SER A 22 14.78 -13.28 2.83
CA SER A 22 15.57 -14.46 3.22
C SER A 22 14.94 -15.79 2.79
N GLU A 23 13.64 -15.82 2.50
CA GLU A 23 12.90 -16.97 1.99
C GLU A 23 12.84 -17.04 0.45
N ARG A 24 13.55 -16.13 -0.27
CA ARG A 24 13.45 -15.99 -1.74
C ARG A 24 14.81 -16.23 -2.41
N ASP A 25 14.74 -16.73 -3.65
CA ASP A 25 15.93 -16.99 -4.49
C ASP A 25 16.16 -15.90 -5.56
N ASP A 26 15.22 -14.97 -5.74
CA ASP A 26 15.26 -13.93 -6.79
C ASP A 26 15.80 -12.58 -6.32
N CYS A 27 15.88 -12.37 -4.99
CA CYS A 27 16.41 -11.14 -4.39
C CYS A 27 17.28 -11.42 -3.16
N THR A 28 18.08 -10.44 -2.76
CA THR A 28 18.94 -10.50 -1.56
C THR A 28 19.07 -9.13 -0.93
N VAL A 29 19.25 -9.06 0.39
CA VAL A 29 19.55 -7.80 1.08
C VAL A 29 21.03 -7.48 0.92
N SER A 30 21.34 -6.33 0.32
CA SER A 30 22.73 -5.84 0.16
C SER A 30 23.14 -4.90 1.30
N ALA A 31 22.19 -4.13 1.86
CA ALA A 31 22.44 -3.23 2.98
C ALA A 31 21.14 -2.80 3.67
N GLY A 32 21.26 -2.31 4.89
CA GLY A 32 20.23 -1.55 5.60
C GLY A 32 20.61 -0.07 5.71
N ILE A 33 19.60 0.80 5.73
CA ILE A 33 19.74 2.23 6.02
C ILE A 33 18.91 2.50 7.28
N ASP A 34 19.54 2.91 8.37
CA ASP A 34 18.83 3.22 9.61
C ASP A 34 19.68 4.17 10.48
N LYS A 35 19.09 5.28 10.92
CA LYS A 35 19.80 6.31 11.72
C LYS A 35 20.16 5.86 13.13
N PHE A 36 19.38 4.93 13.69
CA PHE A 36 19.41 4.59 15.12
C PHE A 36 19.72 3.12 15.39
N GLY A 37 19.75 2.29 14.33
CA GLY A 37 19.91 0.87 14.46
C GLY A 37 21.31 0.36 14.14
N GLU A 38 21.58 -0.87 14.53
CA GLU A 38 22.79 -1.61 14.24
C GLU A 38 22.49 -2.85 13.42
N ALA A 39 23.51 -3.39 12.73
CA ALA A 39 23.39 -4.62 11.95
C ALA A 39 22.88 -5.77 12.85
N TYR A 40 21.91 -6.53 12.33
CA TYR A 40 21.28 -7.66 13.02
C TYR A 40 21.33 -8.96 12.20
N ALA A 41 21.91 -8.90 11.02
CA ALA A 41 22.11 -10.03 10.11
C ALA A 41 23.38 -9.80 9.27
N ASP A 42 23.65 -10.65 8.30
CA ASP A 42 24.89 -10.63 7.50
C ASP A 42 24.88 -9.54 6.39
N PHE A 43 24.39 -8.34 6.71
CA PHE A 43 24.46 -7.18 5.83
C PHE A 43 24.82 -5.91 6.64
N PRO A 44 25.56 -4.96 6.05
CA PRO A 44 25.89 -3.72 6.71
C PRO A 44 24.66 -2.82 6.90
N VAL A 45 24.60 -2.09 8.02
CA VAL A 45 23.63 -1.03 8.25
C VAL A 45 24.35 0.29 8.31
N VAL A 46 23.95 1.21 7.44
CA VAL A 46 24.49 2.57 7.33
C VAL A 46 23.49 3.61 7.79
N LYS A 47 23.94 4.82 8.12
CA LYS A 47 23.05 5.88 8.62
C LYS A 47 22.35 6.65 7.51
N GLU A 48 23.01 6.84 6.39
CA GLU A 48 22.53 7.62 5.26
C GLU A 48 22.68 6.82 3.96
N PRO A 49 21.82 7.05 2.95
CA PRO A 49 21.93 6.36 1.66
C PRO A 49 23.29 6.57 0.97
N ALA A 50 23.92 7.72 1.18
CA ALA A 50 25.23 8.04 0.61
C ALA A 50 26.37 7.15 1.12
N ASP A 51 26.20 6.51 2.29
CA ASP A 51 27.18 5.63 2.93
C ASP A 51 27.07 4.17 2.47
N LEU A 52 26.15 3.86 1.55
CA LEU A 52 25.97 2.49 1.04
C LEU A 52 27.26 1.97 0.41
N PRO A 53 27.74 0.77 0.80
CA PRO A 53 29.03 0.23 0.34
C PRO A 53 29.02 -0.18 -1.15
N GLU A 54 27.85 -0.46 -1.67
CA GLU A 54 27.63 -0.77 -3.09
C GLU A 54 26.27 -0.20 -3.54
N LYS A 55 26.11 0.01 -4.84
CA LYS A 55 24.86 0.43 -5.44
C LYS A 55 23.84 -0.73 -5.40
N PRO A 56 22.68 -0.60 -4.70
CA PRO A 56 21.60 -1.57 -4.82
C PRO A 56 20.84 -1.38 -6.14
N ASP A 57 20.14 -2.43 -6.58
CA ASP A 57 19.22 -2.34 -7.72
C ASP A 57 17.96 -1.56 -7.36
N VAL A 58 17.50 -1.71 -6.09
CA VAL A 58 16.32 -1.03 -5.56
C VAL A 58 16.48 -0.72 -4.08
N ILE A 59 15.93 0.42 -3.65
CA ILE A 59 15.74 0.73 -2.22
C ILE A 59 14.26 0.56 -1.89
N ILE A 60 13.95 -0.16 -0.80
CA ILE A 60 12.58 -0.27 -0.25
C ILE A 60 12.51 0.55 1.03
N ASP A 61 11.68 1.59 1.02
CA ASP A 61 11.53 2.54 2.13
C ASP A 61 10.30 2.28 2.99
N PHE A 62 10.53 1.86 4.25
CA PHE A 62 9.56 1.81 5.34
C PHE A 62 10.09 2.58 6.55
N SER A 63 10.47 3.81 6.37
CA SER A 63 11.11 4.63 7.41
C SER A 63 10.22 5.78 7.91
N HIS A 64 10.62 6.98 7.68
CA HIS A 64 9.93 8.20 8.08
C HIS A 64 10.00 9.24 6.97
N PRO A 65 9.00 10.12 6.77
CA PRO A 65 9.01 11.13 5.71
C PRO A 65 10.28 11.98 5.64
N SER A 66 10.93 12.24 6.77
CA SER A 66 12.21 13.00 6.81
C SER A 66 13.38 12.32 6.09
N ALA A 67 13.27 11.06 5.68
CA ALA A 67 14.30 10.38 4.89
C ALA A 67 14.17 10.64 3.39
N LEU A 68 13.03 11.17 2.93
CA LEU A 68 12.69 11.29 1.51
C LEU A 68 13.74 12.02 0.69
N ASP A 69 14.16 13.23 1.11
CA ASP A 69 15.08 14.05 0.34
C ASP A 69 16.44 13.36 0.16
N GLY A 70 16.94 12.67 1.19
CA GLY A 70 18.19 11.88 1.10
C GLY A 70 18.05 10.68 0.16
N LEU A 71 16.93 9.97 0.23
CA LEU A 71 16.62 8.83 -0.65
C LEU A 71 16.50 9.27 -2.11
N LEU A 72 15.73 10.32 -2.39
CA LEU A 72 15.56 10.86 -3.75
C LEU A 72 16.90 11.34 -4.32
N SER A 73 17.70 12.07 -3.52
CA SER A 73 19.02 12.54 -3.93
C SER A 73 19.93 11.38 -4.33
N TYR A 74 20.00 10.34 -3.51
CA TYR A 74 20.79 9.15 -3.80
C TYR A 74 20.30 8.42 -5.06
N CYS A 75 19.00 8.14 -5.12
CA CYS A 75 18.41 7.37 -6.21
C CYS A 75 18.56 8.08 -7.56
N LEU A 76 18.33 9.40 -7.61
CA LEU A 76 18.52 10.21 -8.81
C LEU A 76 19.97 10.22 -9.28
N SER A 77 20.93 10.36 -8.34
CA SER A 77 22.35 10.41 -8.67
C SER A 77 22.90 9.08 -9.18
N ASN A 78 22.32 7.96 -8.73
CA ASN A 78 22.80 6.61 -9.03
C ASN A 78 21.91 5.85 -10.02
N GLY A 79 20.75 6.39 -10.42
CA GLY A 79 19.77 5.66 -11.24
C GLY A 79 19.26 4.40 -10.52
N THR A 80 19.04 4.48 -9.20
CA THR A 80 18.54 3.37 -8.38
C THR A 80 17.01 3.42 -8.31
N ALA A 81 16.35 2.28 -8.48
CA ALA A 81 14.91 2.19 -8.33
C ALA A 81 14.47 2.40 -6.86
N LEU A 82 13.28 2.97 -6.64
CA LEU A 82 12.80 3.30 -5.30
C LEU A 82 11.36 2.83 -5.08
N VAL A 83 11.15 1.99 -4.08
CA VAL A 83 9.82 1.61 -3.58
C VAL A 83 9.54 2.43 -2.32
N ILE A 84 8.49 3.23 -2.35
CA ILE A 84 8.08 4.11 -1.24
C ILE A 84 6.84 3.53 -0.59
N ALA A 85 7.00 3.04 0.63
CA ALA A 85 5.94 2.52 1.48
C ALA A 85 5.75 3.33 2.78
N THR A 86 6.58 4.32 3.01
CA THR A 86 6.43 5.30 4.09
C THR A 86 5.16 6.13 3.84
N THR A 87 4.42 6.43 4.89
CA THR A 87 3.17 7.20 4.86
C THR A 87 3.34 8.54 5.56
N GLY A 88 2.40 9.46 5.36
CA GLY A 88 2.40 10.77 6.02
C GLY A 88 3.16 11.86 5.26
N TYR A 89 3.36 11.69 3.97
CA TYR A 89 3.91 12.70 3.08
C TYR A 89 2.95 13.87 2.88
N THR A 90 3.53 15.05 2.74
CA THR A 90 2.82 16.27 2.33
C THR A 90 2.57 16.27 0.82
N GLU A 91 1.76 17.22 0.34
CA GLU A 91 1.58 17.43 -1.11
C GLU A 91 2.92 17.81 -1.78
N GLU A 92 3.77 18.59 -1.09
CA GLU A 92 5.11 18.94 -1.59
C GLU A 92 6.00 17.72 -1.73
N ASP A 93 6.00 16.82 -0.73
CA ASP A 93 6.77 15.57 -0.80
C ASP A 93 6.27 14.68 -1.95
N THR A 94 4.96 14.57 -2.11
CA THR A 94 4.35 13.82 -3.21
C THR A 94 4.75 14.41 -4.57
N ALA A 95 4.79 15.73 -4.70
CA ALA A 95 5.27 16.39 -5.92
C ALA A 95 6.75 16.08 -6.22
N LYS A 96 7.61 16.00 -5.19
CA LYS A 96 9.02 15.58 -5.34
C LYS A 96 9.12 14.13 -5.82
N ILE A 97 8.30 13.23 -5.28
CA ILE A 97 8.22 11.82 -5.70
C ILE A 97 7.84 11.72 -7.19
N HIS A 98 6.79 12.42 -7.60
CA HIS A 98 6.37 12.46 -9.01
C HIS A 98 7.48 13.00 -9.92
N LYS A 99 8.15 14.08 -9.53
CA LYS A 99 9.26 14.65 -10.31
C LYS A 99 10.44 13.67 -10.42
N ALA A 100 10.77 12.94 -9.36
CA ALA A 100 11.83 11.94 -9.38
C ALA A 100 11.50 10.78 -10.33
N SER A 101 10.22 10.40 -10.43
CA SER A 101 9.79 9.33 -11.32
C SER A 101 9.98 9.64 -12.82
N GLU A 102 10.18 10.89 -13.19
CA GLU A 102 10.55 11.27 -14.56
C GLU A 102 11.99 10.82 -14.95
N GLN A 103 12.83 10.48 -13.96
CA GLN A 103 14.24 10.15 -14.18
C GLN A 103 14.62 8.75 -13.69
N ILE A 104 13.90 8.19 -12.72
CA ILE A 104 14.13 6.87 -12.14
C ILE A 104 12.82 6.08 -12.03
N PRO A 105 12.85 4.73 -11.98
CA PRO A 105 11.66 3.96 -11.66
C PRO A 105 11.29 4.16 -10.18
N VAL A 106 10.07 4.63 -9.92
CA VAL A 106 9.53 4.82 -8.56
C VAL A 106 8.23 4.04 -8.43
N PHE A 107 8.12 3.21 -7.40
CA PHE A 107 6.89 2.55 -7.01
C PHE A 107 6.29 3.27 -5.80
N PHE A 108 5.11 3.84 -5.98
CA PHE A 108 4.43 4.60 -4.93
C PHE A 108 2.95 4.23 -4.89
N THR A 109 2.47 3.76 -3.74
CA THR A 109 1.07 3.36 -3.56
C THR A 109 0.63 3.54 -2.10
N PHE A 110 -0.65 3.80 -1.90
CA PHE A 110 -1.25 3.94 -0.57
C PHE A 110 -1.36 2.63 0.21
N ASN A 111 -1.36 1.48 -0.49
CA ASN A 111 -1.42 0.17 0.15
C ASN A 111 -0.57 -0.85 -0.61
N MET A 112 0.42 -1.41 0.06
CA MET A 112 1.38 -2.37 -0.52
C MET A 112 0.83 -3.80 -0.64
N THR A 113 -0.39 -4.10 -0.18
CA THR A 113 -0.88 -5.48 -0.23
C THR A 113 -1.48 -5.85 -1.58
N LEU A 114 -1.00 -6.95 -2.18
CA LEU A 114 -1.57 -7.50 -3.41
C LEU A 114 -3.06 -7.80 -3.25
N GLY A 115 -3.46 -8.41 -2.12
CA GLY A 115 -4.83 -8.82 -1.86
C GLY A 115 -5.82 -7.66 -1.84
N ILE A 116 -5.47 -6.53 -1.23
CA ILE A 116 -6.35 -5.34 -1.21
C ILE A 116 -6.47 -4.71 -2.61
N ASN A 117 -5.39 -4.67 -3.37
CA ASN A 117 -5.45 -4.12 -4.72
C ASN A 117 -6.21 -5.03 -5.68
N LEU A 118 -6.08 -6.35 -5.53
CA LEU A 118 -6.94 -7.31 -6.23
C LEU A 118 -8.41 -7.14 -5.82
N LEU A 119 -8.70 -6.99 -4.52
CA LEU A 119 -10.05 -6.73 -4.02
C LEU A 119 -10.65 -5.46 -4.65
N ALA A 120 -9.87 -4.38 -4.77
CA ALA A 120 -10.29 -3.14 -5.43
C ALA A 120 -10.67 -3.38 -6.90
N ASN A 121 -9.86 -4.13 -7.66
CA ASN A 121 -10.15 -4.46 -9.05
C ASN A 121 -11.40 -5.35 -9.21
N LEU A 122 -11.59 -6.31 -8.32
CA LEU A 122 -12.81 -7.14 -8.29
C LEU A 122 -14.03 -6.29 -7.95
N ALA A 123 -13.90 -5.35 -7.00
CA ALA A 123 -14.97 -4.42 -6.62
C ALA A 123 -15.36 -3.47 -7.76
N LYS A 124 -14.37 -2.93 -8.50
CA LYS A 124 -14.61 -2.16 -9.73
C LYS A 124 -15.41 -2.99 -10.74
N THR A 125 -14.97 -4.21 -11.00
CA THR A 125 -15.67 -5.12 -11.93
C THR A 125 -17.10 -5.41 -11.46
N ALA A 126 -17.30 -5.69 -10.17
CA ALA A 126 -18.61 -5.92 -9.60
C ALA A 126 -19.49 -4.66 -9.70
N ALA A 127 -18.97 -3.48 -9.37
CA ALA A 127 -19.68 -2.21 -9.48
C ALA A 127 -20.14 -1.93 -10.91
N LYS A 128 -19.29 -2.17 -11.90
CA LYS A 128 -19.62 -2.01 -13.32
C LYS A 128 -20.77 -2.91 -13.80
N VAL A 129 -20.80 -4.15 -13.28
CA VAL A 129 -21.82 -5.15 -13.69
C VAL A 129 -23.13 -4.96 -12.91
N LEU A 130 -23.03 -4.67 -11.61
CA LEU A 130 -24.15 -4.67 -10.67
C LEU A 130 -24.74 -3.26 -10.42
N GLY A 131 -23.95 -2.22 -10.70
CA GLY A 131 -24.23 -0.85 -10.28
C GLY A 131 -25.65 -0.36 -10.52
N GLY A 132 -26.13 0.51 -9.63
CA GLY A 132 -27.48 1.06 -9.66
C GLY A 132 -28.61 0.12 -9.25
N GLN A 133 -28.42 -1.21 -9.31
CA GLN A 133 -29.40 -2.22 -8.92
C GLN A 133 -29.12 -2.80 -7.53
N TYR A 134 -27.88 -2.72 -7.06
CA TYR A 134 -27.41 -3.26 -5.78
C TYR A 134 -27.06 -2.14 -4.82
N ASP A 135 -27.41 -2.34 -3.57
CA ASP A 135 -26.94 -1.49 -2.47
C ASP A 135 -25.50 -1.84 -2.11
N ILE A 136 -24.68 -0.84 -1.86
CA ILE A 136 -23.24 -1.02 -1.60
C ILE A 136 -22.92 -0.65 -0.16
N GLU A 137 -22.31 -1.58 0.58
CA GLU A 137 -21.88 -1.36 1.96
C GLU A 137 -20.43 -1.85 2.10
N ILE A 138 -19.62 -1.11 2.85
CA ILE A 138 -18.23 -1.46 3.17
C ILE A 138 -18.09 -1.57 4.67
N ILE A 139 -17.57 -2.71 5.14
CA ILE A 139 -17.29 -2.95 6.56
C ILE A 139 -15.79 -3.14 6.73
N GLU A 140 -15.17 -2.34 7.58
CA GLU A 140 -13.78 -2.51 7.93
C GLU A 140 -13.60 -2.76 9.44
N LYS A 141 -12.62 -3.59 9.78
CA LYS A 141 -12.31 -3.94 11.17
C LYS A 141 -10.82 -3.81 11.41
N HIS A 142 -10.45 -3.12 12.49
CA HIS A 142 -9.06 -2.97 12.94
C HIS A 142 -8.95 -3.05 14.47
N HIS A 143 -7.71 -3.09 14.92
CA HIS A 143 -7.37 -3.09 16.34
C HIS A 143 -7.90 -1.84 17.05
N ASN A 144 -8.05 -1.95 18.36
CA ASN A 144 -8.60 -0.88 19.22
C ASN A 144 -7.70 0.36 19.37
N GLN A 145 -6.46 0.33 18.84
CA GLN A 145 -5.53 1.46 18.84
C GLN A 145 -5.55 2.26 17.52
N LYS A 146 -6.37 1.85 16.53
CA LYS A 146 -6.46 2.59 15.26
C LYS A 146 -7.32 3.85 15.44
N ILE A 147 -6.73 5.01 15.12
CA ILE A 147 -7.33 6.33 15.37
C ILE A 147 -8.30 6.70 14.25
N ASP A 148 -7.89 6.53 13.00
CA ASP A 148 -8.72 6.88 11.86
C ASP A 148 -9.90 5.90 11.66
N ALA A 149 -11.08 6.44 11.36
CA ALA A 149 -12.29 5.70 11.01
C ALA A 149 -13.13 6.54 10.03
N PRO A 150 -13.43 6.00 8.84
CA PRO A 150 -12.96 4.73 8.30
C PRO A 150 -11.46 4.70 8.03
N SER A 151 -10.91 3.49 7.80
CA SER A 151 -9.52 3.31 7.40
C SER A 151 -9.28 3.91 6.00
N GLY A 152 -8.04 4.38 5.74
CA GLY A 152 -7.66 4.84 4.41
C GLY A 152 -7.89 3.78 3.32
N THR A 153 -7.73 2.50 3.64
CA THR A 153 -8.03 1.39 2.72
C THR A 153 -9.53 1.28 2.41
N ALA A 154 -10.40 1.49 3.39
CA ALA A 154 -11.84 1.47 3.16
C ALA A 154 -12.27 2.64 2.26
N ILE A 155 -11.71 3.84 2.47
CA ILE A 155 -11.94 4.99 1.58
C ILE A 155 -11.45 4.69 0.16
N MET A 156 -10.23 4.16 0.00
CA MET A 156 -9.67 3.77 -1.30
C MET A 156 -10.59 2.77 -2.04
N LEU A 157 -11.16 1.80 -1.33
CA LEU A 157 -12.10 0.83 -1.92
C LEU A 157 -13.41 1.50 -2.34
N ALA A 158 -13.93 2.42 -1.52
CA ALA A 158 -15.13 3.20 -1.84
C ALA A 158 -14.91 4.12 -3.05
N ASP A 159 -13.76 4.82 -3.10
CA ASP A 159 -13.38 5.67 -4.23
C ASP A 159 -13.26 4.85 -5.52
N ALA A 160 -12.62 3.69 -5.46
CA ALA A 160 -12.47 2.79 -6.59
C ALA A 160 -13.83 2.31 -7.16
N ILE A 161 -14.80 2.02 -6.30
CA ILE A 161 -16.17 1.68 -6.69
C ILE A 161 -16.89 2.89 -7.28
N ASN A 162 -16.78 4.04 -6.61
CA ASN A 162 -17.49 5.25 -7.01
C ASN A 162 -17.00 5.81 -8.36
N GLU A 163 -15.70 5.67 -8.64
CA GLU A 163 -15.11 6.00 -9.93
C GLU A 163 -15.78 5.24 -11.08
N GLU A 164 -16.05 3.93 -10.92
CA GLU A 164 -16.75 3.11 -11.91
C GLU A 164 -18.24 3.46 -12.04
N LEU A 165 -18.79 4.17 -11.06
CA LEU A 165 -20.18 4.63 -11.01
C LEU A 165 -20.30 6.13 -11.32
N ASP A 166 -19.36 6.69 -12.09
CA ASP A 166 -19.32 8.09 -12.52
C ASP A 166 -19.25 9.10 -11.37
N ASN A 167 -18.73 8.71 -10.20
CA ASN A 167 -18.66 9.51 -8.98
C ASN A 167 -20.01 10.08 -8.50
N LYS A 168 -21.08 9.32 -8.71
CA LYS A 168 -22.45 9.74 -8.35
C LYS A 168 -22.87 9.34 -6.95
N TYR A 169 -22.08 8.51 -6.27
CA TYR A 169 -22.40 7.99 -4.94
C TYR A 169 -21.77 8.85 -3.86
N HIS A 170 -22.46 8.98 -2.75
CA HIS A 170 -21.96 9.64 -1.54
C HIS A 170 -21.78 8.63 -0.40
N TYR A 171 -20.84 8.93 0.52
CA TYR A 171 -20.49 8.03 1.61
C TYR A 171 -21.33 8.33 2.85
N VAL A 172 -21.91 7.29 3.44
CA VAL A 172 -22.74 7.36 4.63
C VAL A 172 -22.06 6.62 5.77
N TYR A 173 -21.65 7.35 6.80
CA TYR A 173 -20.90 6.82 7.94
C TYR A 173 -21.78 6.52 9.16
N ASP A 174 -22.99 7.06 9.21
CA ASP A 174 -23.90 6.92 10.33
C ASP A 174 -25.35 6.85 9.84
N ARG A 175 -26.05 5.77 10.24
CA ARG A 175 -27.49 5.61 9.99
C ARG A 175 -28.35 5.84 11.22
N HIS A 176 -27.73 5.97 12.41
CA HIS A 176 -28.46 6.15 13.65
C HIS A 176 -29.04 7.56 13.77
N SER A 177 -28.26 8.56 13.33
CA SER A 177 -28.67 9.98 13.41
C SER A 177 -29.78 10.35 12.44
N VAL A 178 -30.03 9.54 11.41
CA VAL A 178 -31.01 9.80 10.34
C VAL A 178 -32.07 8.71 10.28
N ARG A 179 -33.32 9.03 10.61
CA ARG A 179 -34.45 8.10 10.47
C ARG A 179 -35.06 8.16 9.06
N ALA A 180 -34.30 7.63 8.09
CA ALA A 180 -34.70 7.61 6.70
C ALA A 180 -34.43 6.23 6.06
N LYS A 181 -35.11 5.93 4.95
CA LYS A 181 -34.74 4.80 4.11
C LYS A 181 -33.44 5.10 3.41
N ARG A 182 -32.65 4.06 3.13
CA ARG A 182 -31.43 4.13 2.32
C ARG A 182 -31.76 4.70 0.93
N GLU A 183 -30.90 5.59 0.43
CA GLU A 183 -30.93 6.06 -0.95
C GLU A 183 -30.13 5.11 -1.87
N LYS A 184 -30.46 5.10 -3.15
CA LYS A 184 -29.78 4.21 -4.11
C LYS A 184 -28.33 4.58 -4.41
N THR A 185 -28.00 5.85 -4.19
CA THR A 185 -26.66 6.41 -4.46
C THR A 185 -25.80 6.53 -3.20
N GLU A 186 -26.05 5.72 -2.20
CA GLU A 186 -25.23 5.64 -1.00
C GLU A 186 -24.20 4.52 -1.10
N ILE A 187 -23.01 4.73 -0.58
CA ILE A 187 -22.07 3.70 -0.13
C ILE A 187 -21.98 3.80 1.38
N GLY A 188 -22.50 2.80 2.09
CA GLY A 188 -22.41 2.76 3.55
C GLY A 188 -20.99 2.36 3.98
N MET A 189 -20.46 3.06 5.01
CA MET A 189 -19.12 2.84 5.53
C MET A 189 -19.18 2.52 7.03
N HIS A 190 -18.75 1.31 7.41
CA HIS A 190 -18.84 0.83 8.78
C HIS A 190 -17.48 0.48 9.35
N SER A 191 -17.14 1.04 10.50
CA SER A 191 -15.85 0.85 11.15
C SER A 191 -16.00 0.10 12.46
N VAL A 192 -15.35 -1.05 12.59
CA VAL A 192 -15.26 -1.83 13.82
C VAL A 192 -13.85 -1.70 14.42
N ARG A 193 -13.77 -1.48 15.72
CA ARG A 193 -12.52 -1.40 16.48
C ARG A 193 -12.54 -2.42 17.60
N GLY A 194 -11.58 -3.38 17.59
CA GLY A 194 -11.56 -4.44 18.61
C GLY A 194 -10.25 -5.20 18.64
N GLY A 195 -9.82 -5.55 19.85
CA GLY A 195 -8.66 -6.42 20.09
C GLY A 195 -7.42 -6.02 19.31
N THR A 196 -6.83 -7.00 18.66
CA THR A 196 -5.58 -6.91 17.88
C THR A 196 -5.81 -7.18 16.39
N ILE A 197 -7.03 -7.00 15.88
CA ILE A 197 -7.37 -7.20 14.46
C ILE A 197 -6.41 -6.37 13.59
N VAL A 198 -5.69 -7.03 12.70
CA VAL A 198 -4.68 -6.37 11.87
C VAL A 198 -5.33 -5.48 10.81
N GLY A 199 -6.36 -6.03 10.14
CA GLY A 199 -7.17 -5.32 9.17
C GLY A 199 -8.05 -6.28 8.37
N GLU A 200 -9.35 -6.03 8.37
CA GLU A 200 -10.34 -6.75 7.54
C GLU A 200 -11.13 -5.72 6.74
N HIS A 201 -11.43 -6.04 5.50
CA HIS A 201 -12.27 -5.21 4.63
C HIS A 201 -13.24 -6.11 3.88
N GLU A 202 -14.52 -5.82 3.98
CA GLU A 202 -15.59 -6.51 3.28
C GLU A 202 -16.43 -5.50 2.50
N ILE A 203 -16.64 -5.79 1.22
CA ILE A 203 -17.52 -5.04 0.33
C ILE A 203 -18.72 -5.91 0.05
N ILE A 204 -19.91 -5.39 0.31
CA ILE A 204 -21.18 -6.07 0.13
C ILE A 204 -21.95 -5.38 -0.99
N PHE A 205 -22.35 -6.15 -2.00
CA PHE A 205 -23.31 -5.76 -3.01
C PHE A 205 -24.62 -6.52 -2.74
N ALA A 206 -25.60 -5.81 -2.19
CA ALA A 206 -26.89 -6.40 -1.81
C ALA A 206 -27.95 -6.09 -2.86
N GLY A 207 -28.34 -7.08 -3.61
CA GLY A 207 -29.39 -7.02 -4.62
C GLY A 207 -30.73 -7.54 -4.11
N ARG A 208 -31.68 -7.73 -5.02
CA ARG A 208 -32.96 -8.36 -4.69
C ARG A 208 -32.77 -9.88 -4.63
N ASP A 209 -32.98 -10.44 -3.43
CA ASP A 209 -32.94 -11.89 -3.16
C ASP A 209 -31.53 -12.52 -3.30
N GLU A 210 -30.46 -11.71 -3.45
CA GLU A 210 -29.07 -12.17 -3.45
C GLU A 210 -28.10 -11.14 -2.87
N VAL A 211 -26.97 -11.61 -2.37
CA VAL A 211 -25.88 -10.79 -1.87
C VAL A 211 -24.55 -11.32 -2.39
N ILE A 212 -23.70 -10.44 -2.85
CA ILE A 212 -22.31 -10.75 -3.20
C ILE A 212 -21.41 -10.05 -2.20
N SER A 213 -20.52 -10.79 -1.54
CA SER A 213 -19.52 -10.26 -0.63
C SER A 213 -18.11 -10.52 -1.15
N LEU A 214 -17.30 -9.48 -1.18
CA LEU A 214 -15.86 -9.54 -1.48
C LEU A 214 -15.10 -9.20 -0.20
N LYS A 215 -14.24 -10.09 0.31
CA LYS A 215 -13.60 -9.93 1.60
C LYS A 215 -12.09 -10.18 1.53
N HIS A 216 -11.35 -9.36 2.28
CA HIS A 216 -9.91 -9.52 2.53
C HIS A 216 -9.66 -9.45 4.04
N GLU A 217 -8.83 -10.36 4.55
CA GLU A 217 -8.37 -10.38 5.94
C GLU A 217 -6.84 -10.43 5.98
N ALA A 218 -6.24 -9.44 6.62
CA ALA A 218 -4.82 -9.45 6.93
C ALA A 218 -4.60 -10.05 8.33
N HIS A 219 -3.88 -11.16 8.42
CA HIS A 219 -3.55 -11.80 9.70
C HIS A 219 -2.21 -11.31 10.29
N SER A 220 -1.35 -10.71 9.47
CA SER A 220 -0.05 -10.16 9.86
C SER A 220 0.28 -8.92 9.05
N LYS A 221 1.04 -7.98 9.65
CA LYS A 221 1.61 -6.84 8.91
C LYS A 221 2.68 -7.27 7.88
N GLN A 222 3.14 -8.52 7.91
CA GLN A 222 4.08 -9.06 6.94
C GLN A 222 3.53 -9.03 5.49
N VAL A 223 2.20 -9.01 5.29
CA VAL A 223 1.60 -8.86 3.96
C VAL A 223 2.04 -7.58 3.24
N PHE A 224 2.33 -6.51 3.97
CA PHE A 224 2.86 -5.26 3.39
C PHE A 224 4.32 -5.43 2.96
N ALA A 225 5.11 -6.18 3.72
CA ALA A 225 6.50 -6.49 3.36
C ALA A 225 6.57 -7.36 2.10
N VAL A 226 5.71 -8.38 2.01
CA VAL A 226 5.59 -9.23 0.79
C VAL A 226 5.28 -8.38 -0.43
N GLY A 227 4.29 -7.48 -0.34
CA GLY A 227 3.94 -6.59 -1.44
C GLY A 227 5.08 -5.63 -1.84
N ALA A 228 5.79 -5.07 -0.86
CA ALA A 228 6.91 -4.17 -1.12
C ALA A 228 8.11 -4.89 -1.75
N VAL A 229 8.41 -6.13 -1.34
CA VAL A 229 9.47 -6.95 -1.97
C VAL A 229 9.08 -7.30 -3.41
N ASN A 230 7.83 -7.69 -3.66
CA ASN A 230 7.33 -7.92 -5.01
C ASN A 230 7.44 -6.66 -5.87
N ALA A 231 7.08 -5.48 -5.33
CA ALA A 231 7.24 -4.21 -6.02
C ALA A 231 8.71 -3.90 -6.33
N GLY A 232 9.62 -4.19 -5.40
CA GLY A 232 11.07 -4.03 -5.60
C GLY A 232 11.61 -4.89 -6.74
N VAL A 233 11.26 -6.18 -6.75
CA VAL A 233 11.67 -7.09 -7.83
C VAL A 233 11.04 -6.68 -9.17
N PHE A 234 9.76 -6.32 -9.17
CA PHE A 234 9.05 -5.84 -10.37
C PHE A 234 9.70 -4.58 -10.96
N LEU A 235 10.20 -3.69 -10.11
CA LEU A 235 10.77 -2.41 -10.53
C LEU A 235 12.14 -2.55 -11.20
N CYS A 236 12.86 -3.66 -10.93
CA CYS A 236 14.17 -3.90 -11.52
C CYS A 236 14.09 -3.97 -13.04
N GLY A 237 14.91 -3.14 -13.70
CA GLY A 237 14.97 -3.06 -15.16
C GLY A 237 13.81 -2.30 -15.82
N LYS A 238 12.88 -1.73 -15.04
CA LYS A 238 11.85 -0.85 -15.59
C LYS A 238 12.45 0.50 -15.97
N PRO A 239 11.92 1.15 -17.02
CA PRO A 239 12.28 2.54 -17.35
C PRO A 239 11.85 3.51 -16.25
N ALA A 240 12.37 4.74 -16.31
CA ALA A 240 11.87 5.82 -15.48
C ALA A 240 10.34 5.95 -15.62
N GLY A 241 9.66 6.11 -14.50
CA GLY A 241 8.20 6.18 -14.44
C GLY A 241 7.67 6.02 -13.02
N LEU A 242 6.44 6.43 -12.81
CA LEU A 242 5.70 6.18 -11.59
C LEU A 242 4.88 4.90 -11.76
N TYR A 243 5.11 3.95 -10.87
CA TYR A 243 4.45 2.65 -10.87
C TYR A 243 3.63 2.47 -9.59
N ALA A 244 2.54 1.74 -9.72
CA ALA A 244 1.65 1.40 -8.62
C ALA A 244 1.34 -0.10 -8.59
N MET A 245 0.56 -0.53 -7.62
CA MET A 245 0.19 -1.94 -7.47
C MET A 245 -0.64 -2.45 -8.65
N SER A 246 -1.38 -1.58 -9.35
CA SER A 246 -2.10 -1.92 -10.59
C SER A 246 -1.15 -2.38 -11.70
N ASP A 247 0.02 -1.74 -11.83
CA ASP A 247 1.02 -2.10 -12.85
C ASP A 247 1.67 -3.44 -12.56
N LEU A 248 1.94 -3.70 -11.27
CA LEU A 248 2.45 -4.99 -10.82
C LEU A 248 1.42 -6.10 -11.08
N LEU A 249 0.16 -5.90 -10.70
CA LEU A 249 -0.92 -6.87 -10.93
C LEU A 249 -1.15 -7.16 -12.41
N ALA A 250 -1.03 -6.14 -13.27
CA ALA A 250 -1.15 -6.31 -14.72
C ALA A 250 0.01 -7.11 -15.36
N SER A 251 1.12 -7.29 -14.63
CA SER A 251 2.31 -8.03 -15.08
C SER A 251 2.31 -9.50 -14.65
N LEU A 252 1.40 -9.90 -13.76
CA LEU A 252 1.24 -11.29 -13.28
C LEU A 252 0.31 -12.09 -14.18
#